data_a2a77b38aac98316adfc29f13ce9ad2d
#
_entry.id   a2a77b38aac98316adfc29f13ce9ad2d
#
_cell.length_a   1.000
_cell.length_b   1.000
_cell.length_c   1.000
_cell.angle_alpha   90.00
_cell.angle_beta   90.00
_cell.angle_gamma   90.00
#
_symmetry.space_group_name_H-M   'P 1'
#
loop_
_entity.id
_entity.type
_entity.pdbx_description
1 polymer ?
#
loop_
_entity_poly.entity_id
_entity_poly.type
_entity_poly.pdbx_seq_one_letter_code
_entity_poly.pdbx_strand_id
1 'polypeptide(L)'
;MLKGATKLESKLTKWRAWGKENWQVLLFWLACAFAGWYLGAKGYGMALYFRLTGIDPEEWTPLMRLTAQKDPKVGTIVSLEGLTDWHGRPLKLPSDDKMTGLLFICAHCGMREKLQIFQAFAQRHTDKVRMVIVFIRQPDAEILRLSQNWAGVVWARDPQLTVFQRLNALYMPRFYLIASDGTLRYLSPLVGYLWDADRWAKELERVSRKIGR
;
A
#
# COMPACT_ATOMS: atom_id res chain seq x y z
N MET A 1 20.63 30.14 -48.97
CA MET A 1 20.20 29.12 -48.00
C MET A 1 21.25 28.06 -47.64
N LEU A 2 22.49 28.16 -47.92
CA LEU A 2 23.57 27.12 -47.72
C LEU A 2 24.42 27.27 -46.45
N LYS A 3 24.36 28.43 -45.74
CA LYS A 3 25.19 28.65 -44.53
C LYS A 3 24.75 27.98 -43.24
N GLY A 4 23.50 27.43 -43.19
CA GLY A 4 22.97 26.76 -42.02
C GLY A 4 23.38 25.28 -41.91
N ALA A 5 23.54 24.62 -43.03
CA ALA A 5 23.89 23.17 -43.11
C ALA A 5 25.31 22.88 -42.60
N THR A 6 26.30 23.71 -42.97
CA THR A 6 27.69 23.55 -42.56
C THR A 6 27.93 23.71 -41.06
N LYS A 7 27.12 24.56 -40.39
CA LYS A 7 27.20 24.79 -38.93
C LYS A 7 26.61 23.61 -38.12
N LEU A 8 25.59 22.95 -38.68
CA LEU A 8 25.01 21.77 -38.07
C LEU A 8 25.93 20.55 -38.18
N GLU A 9 26.54 20.34 -39.33
CA GLU A 9 27.48 19.27 -39.56
C GLU A 9 28.75 19.38 -38.68
N SER A 10 29.29 20.61 -38.49
CA SER A 10 30.42 20.82 -37.59
C SER A 10 30.11 20.54 -36.13
N LYS A 11 28.86 20.78 -35.69
CA LYS A 11 28.40 20.41 -34.33
C LYS A 11 28.27 18.90 -34.19
N LEU A 12 27.67 18.23 -35.17
CA LEU A 12 27.50 16.77 -35.15
C LEU A 12 28.83 16.01 -35.14
N THR A 13 29.82 16.49 -35.89
CA THR A 13 31.15 15.88 -35.87
C THR A 13 31.87 16.06 -34.53
N LYS A 14 31.73 17.24 -33.88
CA LYS A 14 32.25 17.45 -32.53
C LYS A 14 31.58 16.54 -31.49
N TRP A 15 30.25 16.37 -31.58
CA TRP A 15 29.51 15.48 -30.68
C TRP A 15 29.91 14.00 -30.88
N ARG A 16 30.13 13.58 -32.12
CA ARG A 16 30.57 12.21 -32.41
C ARG A 16 31.99 11.96 -31.89
N ALA A 17 32.91 12.92 -32.04
CA ALA A 17 34.26 12.82 -31.49
C ALA A 17 34.23 12.76 -29.95
N TRP A 18 33.50 13.65 -29.31
CA TRP A 18 33.34 13.67 -27.86
C TRP A 18 32.71 12.37 -27.34
N GLY A 19 31.67 11.86 -27.99
CA GLY A 19 31.05 10.60 -27.62
C GLY A 19 31.98 9.39 -27.76
N LYS A 20 32.87 9.41 -28.75
CA LYS A 20 33.86 8.34 -28.95
C LYS A 20 34.95 8.36 -27.88
N GLU A 21 35.33 9.53 -27.39
CA GLU A 21 36.34 9.69 -26.33
C GLU A 21 35.72 9.43 -24.92
N ASN A 22 34.44 9.73 -24.75
CA ASN A 22 33.78 9.67 -23.45
C ASN A 22 32.71 8.58 -23.35
N TRP A 23 32.78 7.55 -24.18
CA TRP A 23 31.77 6.49 -24.23
C TRP A 23 31.57 5.76 -22.88
N GLN A 24 32.67 5.62 -22.10
CA GLN A 24 32.59 5.02 -20.77
C GLN A 24 31.77 5.86 -19.81
N VAL A 25 31.91 7.19 -19.87
CA VAL A 25 31.12 8.15 -19.07
C VAL A 25 29.65 8.10 -19.48
N LEU A 26 29.36 8.02 -20.78
CA LEU A 26 28.01 7.86 -21.30
C LEU A 26 27.38 6.55 -20.86
N LEU A 27 28.10 5.44 -20.91
CA LEU A 27 27.61 4.15 -20.43
C LEU A 27 27.37 4.16 -18.93
N PHE A 28 28.22 4.79 -18.15
CA PHE A 28 28.03 4.94 -16.72
C PHE A 28 26.73 5.71 -16.41
N TRP A 29 26.51 6.85 -17.08
CA TRP A 29 25.29 7.63 -16.90
C TRP A 29 24.03 6.89 -17.36
N LEU A 30 24.10 6.16 -18.46
CA LEU A 30 22.99 5.31 -18.92
C LEU A 30 22.69 4.19 -17.93
N ALA A 31 23.73 3.54 -17.39
CA ALA A 31 23.56 2.52 -16.36
C ALA A 31 22.93 3.10 -15.08
N CYS A 32 23.38 4.28 -14.64
CA CYS A 32 22.79 4.97 -13.50
C CYS A 32 21.34 5.37 -13.76
N ALA A 33 21.01 5.88 -14.95
CA ALA A 33 19.65 6.25 -15.33
C ALA A 33 18.73 5.01 -15.38
N PHE A 34 19.22 3.90 -15.96
CA PHE A 34 18.48 2.65 -16.02
C PHE A 34 18.28 2.05 -14.63
N ALA A 35 19.32 2.02 -13.79
CA ALA A 35 19.21 1.56 -12.42
C ALA A 35 18.24 2.43 -11.62
N GLY A 36 18.32 3.76 -11.74
CA GLY A 36 17.40 4.69 -11.11
C GLY A 36 15.96 4.49 -11.56
N TRP A 37 15.74 4.32 -12.86
CA TRP A 37 14.41 4.01 -13.40
C TRP A 37 13.89 2.67 -12.90
N TYR A 38 14.70 1.61 -12.94
CA TYR A 38 14.33 0.28 -12.49
C TYR A 38 13.99 0.25 -10.99
N LEU A 39 14.85 0.86 -10.17
CA LEU A 39 14.63 0.96 -8.72
C LEU A 39 13.39 1.81 -8.39
N GLY A 40 13.19 2.90 -9.15
CA GLY A 40 12.00 3.74 -9.01
C GLY A 40 10.71 3.02 -9.41
N ALA A 41 10.71 2.35 -10.57
CA ALA A 41 9.55 1.60 -11.07
C ALA A 41 9.13 0.44 -10.16
N LYS A 42 10.09 -0.16 -9.42
CA LYS A 42 9.84 -1.21 -8.43
C LYS A 42 9.61 -0.68 -7.02
N GLY A 43 9.66 0.62 -6.80
CA GLY A 43 9.55 1.24 -5.47
C GLY A 43 10.76 1.02 -4.54
N TYR A 44 11.79 0.33 -5.01
CA TYR A 44 13.00 0.06 -4.20
C TYR A 44 13.81 1.32 -3.90
N GLY A 45 13.75 2.33 -4.77
CA GLY A 45 14.49 3.58 -4.59
C GLY A 45 14.09 4.30 -3.30
N MET A 46 12.80 4.39 -3.02
CA MET A 46 12.32 5.00 -1.78
C MET A 46 12.61 4.12 -0.56
N ALA A 47 12.43 2.81 -0.68
CA ALA A 47 12.77 1.88 0.40
C ALA A 47 14.26 1.94 0.76
N LEU A 48 15.13 2.04 -0.25
CA LEU A 48 16.58 2.22 -0.05
C LEU A 48 16.90 3.57 0.58
N TYR A 49 16.27 4.65 0.12
CA TYR A 49 16.42 5.98 0.69
C TYR A 49 16.11 6.00 2.18
N PHE A 50 14.95 5.48 2.60
CA PHE A 50 14.56 5.42 4.01
C PHE A 50 15.52 4.54 4.82
N ARG A 51 15.96 3.41 4.25
CA ARG A 51 16.93 2.54 4.93
C ARG A 51 18.30 3.19 5.13
N LEU A 52 18.76 3.97 4.15
CA LEU A 52 20.06 4.66 4.22
C LEU A 52 20.02 5.91 5.11
N THR A 53 18.90 6.62 5.10
CA THR A 53 18.74 7.86 5.88
C THR A 53 18.28 7.61 7.32
N GLY A 54 17.79 6.40 7.62
CA GLY A 54 17.18 6.08 8.90
C GLY A 54 15.87 6.84 9.16
N ILE A 55 15.35 7.54 8.15
CA ILE A 55 14.07 8.26 8.27
C ILE A 55 12.94 7.22 8.23
N ASP A 56 12.04 7.27 9.22
CA ASP A 56 10.83 6.49 9.17
C ASP A 56 9.98 6.95 7.98
N PRO A 57 9.53 6.04 7.12
CA PRO A 57 8.61 6.37 6.03
C PRO A 57 7.37 7.16 6.50
N GLU A 58 6.92 6.95 7.71
CA GLU A 58 5.78 7.67 8.30
C GLU A 58 6.10 9.12 8.65
N GLU A 59 7.38 9.44 8.82
CA GLU A 59 7.85 10.81 9.10
C GLU A 59 8.15 11.61 7.83
N TRP A 60 7.93 11.05 6.68
CA TRP A 60 8.34 11.66 5.41
C TRP A 60 7.79 13.08 5.17
N THR A 61 6.57 13.35 5.64
CA THR A 61 6.02 14.70 5.59
C THR A 61 5.49 15.12 6.94
N PRO A 62 5.52 16.43 7.29
CA PRO A 62 4.90 16.92 8.51
C PRO A 62 3.43 16.53 8.65
N LEU A 63 2.70 16.46 7.52
CA LEU A 63 1.31 16.05 7.50
C LEU A 63 1.14 14.57 7.85
N MET A 64 2.01 13.70 7.35
CA MET A 64 1.98 12.28 7.68
C MET A 64 2.32 12.05 9.15
N ARG A 65 3.28 12.79 9.70
CA ARG A 65 3.61 12.76 11.12
C ARG A 65 2.42 13.17 12.00
N LEU A 66 1.76 14.29 11.65
CA LEU A 66 0.56 14.75 12.36
C LEU A 66 -0.59 13.74 12.25
N THR A 67 -0.70 13.05 11.11
CA THR A 67 -1.70 12.00 10.92
C THR A 67 -1.35 10.77 11.75
N ALA A 68 -0.10 10.32 11.75
CA ALA A 68 0.36 9.18 12.54
C ALA A 68 0.17 9.39 14.06
N GLN A 69 0.26 10.62 14.54
CA GLN A 69 -0.02 10.95 15.95
C GLN A 69 -1.47 10.65 16.37
N LYS A 70 -2.40 10.63 15.41
CA LYS A 70 -3.82 10.31 15.64
C LYS A 70 -4.13 8.83 15.48
N ASP A 71 -3.16 8.02 15.12
CA ASP A 71 -3.35 6.59 14.95
C ASP A 71 -3.71 5.91 16.27
N PRO A 72 -4.62 4.94 16.24
CA PRO A 72 -4.87 4.12 17.41
C PRO A 72 -3.61 3.35 17.78
N LYS A 73 -3.27 3.32 19.04
CA LYS A 73 -2.08 2.61 19.53
C LYS A 73 -2.29 1.10 19.43
N VAL A 74 -1.28 0.39 18.91
CA VAL A 74 -1.26 -1.08 18.96
C VAL A 74 -1.37 -1.54 20.42
N GLY A 75 -2.27 -2.49 20.68
CA GLY A 75 -2.63 -2.94 22.02
C GLY A 75 -3.89 -2.32 22.58
N THR A 76 -4.48 -1.31 21.96
CA THR A 76 -5.78 -0.75 22.39
C THR A 76 -6.95 -1.52 21.79
N ILE A 77 -8.08 -1.54 22.49
CA ILE A 77 -9.34 -2.08 21.97
C ILE A 77 -9.95 -1.06 21.02
N VAL A 78 -10.32 -1.51 19.83
CA VAL A 78 -10.97 -0.70 18.80
C VAL A 78 -12.34 -1.28 18.46
N SER A 79 -13.36 -0.42 18.37
CA SER A 79 -14.68 -0.83 17.95
C SER A 79 -14.82 -0.74 16.44
N LEU A 80 -15.38 -1.78 15.82
CA LEU A 80 -15.73 -1.84 14.41
C LEU A 80 -17.24 -1.64 14.18
N GLU A 81 -17.93 -1.21 15.21
CA GLU A 81 -19.35 -0.88 15.13
C GLU A 81 -19.58 0.29 14.16
N GLY A 82 -20.57 0.12 13.29
CA GLY A 82 -20.87 1.05 12.20
C GLY A 82 -20.58 0.49 10.80
N LEU A 83 -19.80 -0.60 10.70
CA LEU A 83 -19.63 -1.29 9.43
C LEU A 83 -20.86 -2.10 9.06
N THR A 84 -21.22 -2.02 7.78
CA THR A 84 -22.35 -2.77 7.21
C THR A 84 -21.89 -3.57 5.99
N ASP A 85 -22.63 -4.63 5.64
CA ASP A 85 -22.48 -5.29 4.34
C ASP A 85 -23.07 -4.43 3.20
N TRP A 86 -23.04 -4.95 1.98
CA TRP A 86 -23.61 -4.30 0.80
C TRP A 86 -25.12 -4.05 0.90
N HIS A 87 -25.83 -4.84 1.69
CA HIS A 87 -27.27 -4.74 1.89
C HIS A 87 -27.64 -3.84 3.07
N GLY A 88 -26.64 -3.19 3.70
CA GLY A 88 -26.85 -2.32 4.85
C GLY A 88 -27.04 -3.07 6.18
N ARG A 89 -26.81 -4.38 6.23
CA ARG A 89 -26.93 -5.16 7.48
C ARG A 89 -25.66 -4.96 8.31
N PRO A 90 -25.78 -4.71 9.62
CA PRO A 90 -24.62 -4.56 10.49
C PRO A 90 -23.72 -5.79 10.47
N LEU A 91 -22.40 -5.57 10.40
CA LEU A 91 -21.41 -6.62 10.51
C LEU A 91 -21.04 -6.85 11.97
N LYS A 92 -21.12 -8.12 12.43
CA LYS A 92 -20.57 -8.50 13.73
C LYS A 92 -19.07 -8.70 13.60
N LEU A 93 -18.31 -7.72 14.06
CA LEU A 93 -16.85 -7.70 14.04
C LEU A 93 -16.33 -7.10 15.36
N PRO A 94 -15.18 -7.58 15.87
CA PRO A 94 -14.44 -8.74 15.37
C PRO A 94 -15.20 -10.04 15.52
N SER A 95 -14.75 -11.10 14.86
CA SER A 95 -15.34 -12.44 14.94
C SER A 95 -14.73 -13.18 16.11
N ASP A 96 -15.52 -14.00 16.81
CA ASP A 96 -15.14 -14.63 18.06
C ASP A 96 -13.99 -15.67 17.91
N ASP A 97 -13.80 -16.21 16.70
CA ASP A 97 -12.88 -17.32 16.42
C ASP A 97 -11.63 -16.91 15.63
N LYS A 98 -11.62 -15.75 14.96
CA LYS A 98 -10.54 -15.34 14.08
C LYS A 98 -10.19 -13.87 14.26
N MET A 99 -8.94 -13.55 13.95
CA MET A 99 -8.56 -12.15 13.79
C MET A 99 -9.32 -11.51 12.61
N THR A 100 -9.53 -10.22 12.67
CA THR A 100 -10.08 -9.43 11.56
C THR A 100 -8.92 -8.70 10.87
N GLY A 101 -8.72 -8.99 9.59
CA GLY A 101 -7.85 -8.21 8.69
C GLY A 101 -8.69 -7.17 7.98
N LEU A 102 -8.59 -5.92 8.39
CA LEU A 102 -9.40 -4.83 7.88
C LEU A 102 -8.60 -3.97 6.91
N LEU A 103 -9.13 -3.79 5.69
CA LEU A 103 -8.51 -2.99 4.65
C LEU A 103 -9.44 -1.86 4.21
N PHE A 104 -9.03 -0.61 4.43
CA PHE A 104 -9.70 0.53 3.84
C PHE A 104 -9.13 0.85 2.47
N ILE A 105 -10.01 1.00 1.49
CA ILE A 105 -9.65 1.33 0.11
C ILE A 105 -10.54 2.43 -0.47
N CYS A 106 -9.97 3.15 -1.42
CA CYS A 106 -10.69 4.08 -2.29
C CYS A 106 -10.84 3.45 -3.68
N ALA A 107 -12.04 3.44 -4.23
CA ALA A 107 -12.33 2.83 -5.54
C ALA A 107 -11.51 3.42 -6.70
N HIS A 108 -11.09 4.69 -6.57
CA HIS A 108 -10.44 5.44 -7.66
C HIS A 108 -8.90 5.49 -7.58
N CYS A 109 -8.28 4.78 -6.63
CA CYS A 109 -6.85 4.93 -6.33
C CYS A 109 -5.93 3.90 -7.04
N GLY A 110 -6.22 3.48 -8.25
CA GLY A 110 -5.35 2.54 -9.00
C GLY A 110 -5.15 1.19 -8.29
N MET A 111 -6.17 0.68 -7.64
CA MET A 111 -6.09 -0.38 -6.63
C MET A 111 -6.05 -1.81 -7.19
N ARG A 112 -6.31 -2.01 -8.48
CA ARG A 112 -6.55 -3.36 -9.04
C ARG A 112 -5.43 -4.35 -8.73
N GLU A 113 -4.18 -3.96 -8.96
CA GLU A 113 -3.02 -4.82 -8.68
C GLU A 113 -2.85 -5.10 -7.18
N LYS A 114 -3.11 -4.09 -6.35
CA LYS A 114 -3.01 -4.21 -4.90
C LYS A 114 -4.10 -5.10 -4.33
N LEU A 115 -5.30 -5.07 -4.91
CA LEU A 115 -6.39 -5.96 -4.53
C LEU A 115 -6.03 -7.43 -4.80
N GLN A 116 -5.30 -7.74 -5.86
CA GLN A 116 -4.83 -9.11 -6.13
C GLN A 116 -3.87 -9.62 -5.05
N ILE A 117 -2.96 -8.75 -4.58
CA ILE A 117 -2.07 -9.06 -3.45
C ILE A 117 -2.88 -9.38 -2.20
N PHE A 118 -3.90 -8.57 -1.93
CA PHE A 118 -4.77 -8.77 -0.79
C PHE A 118 -5.60 -10.05 -0.90
N GLN A 119 -6.11 -10.36 -2.10
CA GLN A 119 -6.83 -11.60 -2.38
C GLN A 119 -5.96 -12.83 -2.11
N ALA A 120 -4.72 -12.83 -2.63
CA ALA A 120 -3.78 -13.91 -2.42
C ALA A 120 -3.45 -14.10 -0.92
N PHE A 121 -3.29 -13.00 -0.19
CA PHE A 121 -3.11 -13.03 1.26
C PHE A 121 -4.36 -13.61 1.96
N ALA A 122 -5.55 -13.14 1.62
CA ALA A 122 -6.81 -13.61 2.17
C ALA A 122 -6.97 -15.13 1.99
N GLN A 123 -6.75 -15.62 0.78
CA GLN A 123 -6.87 -17.05 0.45
C GLN A 123 -5.90 -17.94 1.24
N ARG A 124 -4.67 -17.46 1.50
CA ARG A 124 -3.65 -18.22 2.25
C ARG A 124 -3.91 -18.30 3.75
N HIS A 125 -4.69 -17.37 4.30
CA HIS A 125 -4.83 -17.21 5.75
C HIS A 125 -6.28 -17.23 6.23
N THR A 126 -7.19 -17.82 5.47
CA THR A 126 -8.62 -17.94 5.81
C THR A 126 -8.88 -18.71 7.10
N ASP A 127 -7.96 -19.56 7.51
CA ASP A 127 -8.00 -20.32 8.78
C ASP A 127 -7.78 -19.41 10.01
N LYS A 128 -7.01 -18.34 9.88
CA LYS A 128 -6.58 -17.46 10.98
C LYS A 128 -7.22 -16.09 10.97
N VAL A 129 -7.58 -15.60 9.77
CA VAL A 129 -8.02 -14.22 9.59
C VAL A 129 -9.30 -14.16 8.76
N ARG A 130 -10.27 -13.42 9.25
CA ARG A 130 -11.42 -12.97 8.48
C ARG A 130 -11.07 -11.66 7.80
N MET A 131 -10.96 -11.68 6.49
CA MET A 131 -10.59 -10.50 5.73
C MET A 131 -11.80 -9.65 5.40
N VAL A 132 -11.70 -8.34 5.67
CA VAL A 132 -12.75 -7.36 5.44
C VAL A 132 -12.20 -6.22 4.62
N ILE A 133 -12.80 -5.93 3.48
CA ILE A 133 -12.50 -4.76 2.65
C ILE A 133 -13.60 -3.72 2.85
N VAL A 134 -13.20 -2.52 3.25
CA VAL A 134 -14.12 -1.40 3.46
C VAL A 134 -13.92 -0.35 2.36
N PHE A 135 -14.98 -0.10 1.60
CA PHE A 135 -15.00 0.98 0.62
C PHE A 135 -15.50 2.27 1.25
N ILE A 136 -14.73 3.34 1.08
CA ILE A 136 -15.10 4.69 1.56
C ILE A 136 -16.06 5.39 0.60
N ARG A 137 -15.97 5.07 -0.68
CA ARG A 137 -16.90 5.57 -1.71
C ARG A 137 -17.52 4.39 -2.43
N GLN A 138 -18.64 4.65 -3.09
CA GLN A 138 -19.30 3.62 -3.88
C GLN A 138 -18.32 3.13 -4.97
N PRO A 139 -18.00 1.84 -5.02
CA PRO A 139 -17.16 1.29 -6.06
C PRO A 139 -17.87 1.35 -7.41
N ASP A 140 -17.09 1.37 -8.48
CA ASP A 140 -17.63 1.22 -9.83
C ASP A 140 -18.14 -0.22 -10.08
N ALA A 141 -18.85 -0.39 -11.19
CA ALA A 141 -19.45 -1.69 -11.55
C ALA A 141 -18.38 -2.78 -11.73
N GLU A 142 -17.17 -2.44 -12.16
CA GLU A 142 -16.07 -3.39 -12.34
C GLU A 142 -15.58 -3.95 -11.01
N ILE A 143 -15.38 -3.08 -10.02
CA ILE A 143 -14.97 -3.49 -8.67
C ILE A 143 -16.06 -4.33 -8.01
N LEU A 144 -17.33 -3.96 -8.19
CA LEU A 144 -18.44 -4.78 -7.70
C LEU A 144 -18.46 -6.16 -8.33
N ARG A 145 -18.20 -6.28 -9.63
CA ARG A 145 -18.09 -7.58 -10.33
C ARG A 145 -16.91 -8.40 -9.82
N LEU A 146 -15.76 -7.77 -9.57
CA LEU A 146 -14.60 -8.44 -8.97
C LEU A 146 -14.92 -8.96 -7.57
N SER A 147 -15.67 -8.20 -6.79
CA SER A 147 -16.01 -8.56 -5.42
C SER A 147 -16.86 -9.81 -5.30
N GLN A 148 -17.74 -10.08 -6.29
CA GLN A 148 -18.63 -11.24 -6.28
C GLN A 148 -17.89 -12.58 -6.37
N ASN A 149 -16.66 -12.57 -6.90
CA ASN A 149 -15.86 -13.77 -7.14
C ASN A 149 -14.79 -14.05 -6.08
N TRP A 150 -14.77 -13.29 -4.99
CA TRP A 150 -13.74 -13.43 -3.96
C TRP A 150 -14.23 -14.20 -2.75
N ALA A 151 -13.99 -15.50 -2.75
CA ALA A 151 -14.28 -16.34 -1.60
C ALA A 151 -13.40 -15.92 -0.40
N GLY A 152 -13.99 -15.91 0.80
CA GLY A 152 -13.27 -15.65 2.05
C GLY A 152 -13.03 -14.18 2.39
N VAL A 153 -13.50 -13.25 1.56
CA VAL A 153 -13.43 -11.81 1.81
C VAL A 153 -14.83 -11.25 2.07
N VAL A 154 -14.96 -10.54 3.17
CA VAL A 154 -16.18 -9.78 3.50
C VAL A 154 -16.05 -8.38 2.93
N TRP A 155 -17.02 -7.97 2.15
CA TRP A 155 -17.08 -6.64 1.58
C TRP A 155 -17.99 -5.77 2.44
N ALA A 156 -17.44 -4.64 2.88
CA ALA A 156 -18.08 -3.79 3.86
C ALA A 156 -18.17 -2.33 3.37
N ARG A 157 -19.07 -1.60 4.02
CA ARG A 157 -19.23 -0.15 3.88
C ARG A 157 -19.15 0.49 5.25
N ASP A 158 -18.64 1.70 5.27
CA ASP A 158 -18.69 2.60 6.44
C ASP A 158 -19.49 3.85 6.04
N PRO A 159 -20.83 3.78 6.04
CA PRO A 159 -21.67 4.82 5.44
C PRO A 159 -21.57 6.16 6.17
N GLN A 160 -21.24 6.15 7.44
CA GLN A 160 -21.07 7.35 8.26
C GLN A 160 -19.61 7.72 8.50
N LEU A 161 -18.66 7.00 7.90
CA LEU A 161 -17.23 7.15 8.10
C LEU A 161 -16.78 7.06 9.57
N THR A 162 -17.58 6.38 10.40
CA THR A 162 -17.35 6.31 11.85
C THR A 162 -16.11 5.47 12.17
N VAL A 163 -15.99 4.31 11.54
CA VAL A 163 -14.85 3.41 11.74
C VAL A 163 -13.61 3.96 11.05
N PHE A 164 -13.78 4.56 9.88
CA PHE A 164 -12.75 5.27 9.15
C PHE A 164 -12.08 6.36 10.01
N GLN A 165 -12.88 7.20 10.66
CA GLN A 165 -12.37 8.27 11.55
C GLN A 165 -11.73 7.69 12.82
N ARG A 166 -12.36 6.70 13.44
CA ARG A 166 -11.88 6.04 14.66
C ARG A 166 -10.52 5.37 14.46
N LEU A 167 -10.32 4.75 13.32
CA LEU A 167 -9.07 4.09 12.95
C LEU A 167 -8.07 5.01 12.25
N ASN A 168 -8.42 6.28 12.02
CA ASN A 168 -7.59 7.25 11.31
C ASN A 168 -7.14 6.76 9.92
N ALA A 169 -8.06 6.18 9.13
CA ALA A 169 -7.77 5.57 7.84
C ALA A 169 -7.61 6.61 6.69
N LEU A 170 -7.08 7.79 6.98
CA LEU A 170 -7.00 8.93 6.05
C LEU A 170 -6.12 8.68 4.82
N TYR A 171 -5.05 7.89 4.96
CA TYR A 171 -4.17 7.53 3.85
C TYR A 171 -4.47 6.11 3.41
N MET A 172 -5.30 5.98 2.39
CA MET A 172 -5.64 4.68 1.81
C MET A 172 -4.66 4.29 0.70
N PRO A 173 -4.39 3.01 0.57
CA PRO A 173 -4.93 1.87 1.31
C PRO A 173 -4.30 1.72 2.68
N ARG A 174 -5.10 1.35 3.70
CA ARG A 174 -4.63 1.13 5.07
C ARG A 174 -5.13 -0.19 5.62
N PHE A 175 -4.22 -0.98 6.18
CA PHE A 175 -4.49 -2.32 6.68
C PHE A 175 -4.31 -2.41 8.18
N TYR A 176 -5.22 -3.11 8.84
CA TYR A 176 -5.25 -3.34 10.28
C TYR A 176 -5.44 -4.82 10.57
N LEU A 177 -4.72 -5.35 11.59
CA LEU A 177 -5.04 -6.65 12.19
C LEU A 177 -5.61 -6.42 13.58
N ILE A 178 -6.80 -6.95 13.81
CA ILE A 178 -7.57 -6.81 15.05
C ILE A 178 -7.86 -8.21 15.56
N ALA A 179 -7.51 -8.46 16.83
CA ALA A 179 -7.78 -9.74 17.46
C ALA A 179 -9.29 -9.95 17.72
N SER A 180 -9.69 -11.17 18.04
CA SER A 180 -11.08 -11.50 18.36
C SER A 180 -11.64 -10.73 19.55
N ASP A 181 -10.80 -10.33 20.49
CA ASP A 181 -11.15 -9.47 21.62
C ASP A 181 -11.26 -7.96 21.27
N GLY A 182 -11.13 -7.59 20.00
CA GLY A 182 -11.14 -6.20 19.53
C GLY A 182 -9.81 -5.48 19.68
N THR A 183 -8.75 -6.11 20.19
CA THR A 183 -7.45 -5.46 20.36
C THR A 183 -6.74 -5.26 19.01
N LEU A 184 -6.34 -4.04 18.72
CA LEU A 184 -5.49 -3.72 17.57
C LEU A 184 -4.10 -4.34 17.74
N ARG A 185 -3.71 -5.23 16.85
CA ARG A 185 -2.43 -5.95 16.90
C ARG A 185 -1.41 -5.44 15.89
N TYR A 186 -1.89 -4.90 14.80
CA TYR A 186 -1.04 -4.32 13.76
C TYR A 186 -1.78 -3.22 13.01
N LEU A 187 -1.05 -2.22 12.60
CA LEU A 187 -1.46 -1.12 11.76
C LEU A 187 -0.39 -0.94 10.68
N SER A 188 -0.80 -0.91 9.41
CA SER A 188 0.13 -0.67 8.32
C SER A 188 0.66 0.77 8.36
N PRO A 189 1.90 1.01 7.92
CA PRO A 189 2.41 2.36 7.72
C PRO A 189 1.52 3.19 6.79
N LEU A 190 1.59 4.52 6.92
CA LEU A 190 0.84 5.46 6.09
C LEU A 190 1.24 5.41 4.60
N VAL A 191 2.42 4.91 4.32
CA VAL A 191 3.00 4.92 2.98
C VAL A 191 2.68 3.62 2.24
N GLY A 192 1.83 3.72 1.23
CA GLY A 192 1.24 2.56 0.55
C GLY A 192 2.20 1.66 -0.25
N TYR A 193 3.43 2.13 -0.58
CA TYR A 193 4.42 1.29 -1.29
C TYR A 193 5.12 0.26 -0.38
N LEU A 194 4.95 0.37 0.94
CA LEU A 194 5.40 -0.65 1.89
C LEU A 194 4.38 -1.80 2.06
N TRP A 195 3.38 -1.82 1.20
CA TRP A 195 2.39 -2.87 1.15
C TRP A 195 2.99 -4.14 0.58
N ASP A 196 3.28 -5.02 1.48
CA ASP A 196 3.90 -6.29 1.19
C ASP A 196 3.11 -7.39 1.90
N ALA A 197 2.55 -8.30 1.11
CA ALA A 197 1.81 -9.45 1.63
C ALA A 197 2.69 -10.33 2.55
N ASP A 198 3.99 -10.40 2.27
CA ASP A 198 4.94 -11.14 3.10
C ASP A 198 5.14 -10.45 4.45
N ARG A 199 5.12 -9.12 4.49
CA ARG A 199 5.16 -8.37 5.75
C ARG A 199 3.90 -8.62 6.57
N TRP A 200 2.72 -8.61 5.96
CA TRP A 200 1.47 -8.92 6.66
C TRP A 200 1.46 -10.35 7.18
N ALA A 201 1.95 -11.31 6.39
CA ALA A 201 2.07 -12.69 6.81
C ALA A 201 2.99 -12.84 8.03
N LYS A 202 4.16 -12.18 8.02
CA LYS A 202 5.09 -12.15 9.18
C LYS A 202 4.44 -11.54 10.42
N GLU A 203 3.72 -10.43 10.26
CA GLU A 203 3.02 -9.80 11.38
C GLU A 203 1.88 -10.68 11.90
N LEU A 204 1.14 -11.32 11.02
CA LEU A 204 0.09 -12.27 11.38
C LEU A 204 0.67 -13.43 12.20
N GLU A 205 1.77 -14.04 11.75
CA GLU A 205 2.43 -15.11 12.49
C GLU A 205 2.97 -14.64 13.85
N ARG A 206 3.56 -13.44 13.90
CA ARG A 206 4.04 -12.83 15.14
C ARG A 206 2.92 -12.67 16.16
N VAL A 207 1.77 -12.19 15.71
CA VAL A 207 0.58 -11.98 16.55
C VAL A 207 -0.02 -13.31 16.98
N SER A 208 -0.17 -14.28 16.05
CA SER A 208 -0.72 -15.60 16.35
C SER A 208 0.09 -16.35 17.41
N ARG A 209 1.43 -16.25 17.36
CA ARG A 209 2.31 -16.85 18.39
C ARG A 209 2.17 -16.23 19.78
N LYS A 210 1.74 -14.97 19.87
CA LYS A 210 1.51 -14.28 21.16
C LYS A 210 0.17 -14.61 21.78
N ILE A 211 -0.83 -14.98 20.97
CA ILE A 211 -2.17 -15.33 21.44
C ILE A 211 -2.24 -16.79 21.92
N GLY A 212 -1.38 -17.66 21.36
CA GLY A 212 -1.30 -19.09 21.74
C GLY A 212 -0.44 -19.38 22.99
N ARG A 213 0.01 -18.35 23.69
CA ARG A 213 0.71 -18.43 24.99
C ARG A 213 -0.14 -17.83 26.09
#